data_f782edb7df7bee3263c994f3a96bb2a3
#
_entry.id   f782edb7df7bee3263c994f3a96bb2a3
#
_cell.length_a   1.000
_cell.length_b   1.000
_cell.length_c   1.000
_cell.angle_alpha   90.00
_cell.angle_beta   90.00
_cell.angle_gamma   90.00
#
_symmetry.space_group_name_H-M   'P 1'
#
loop_
_entity.id
_entity.type
_entity.pdbx_description
1 polymer ?
#
loop_
_entity_poly.entity_id
_entity_poly.type
_entity_poly.pdbx_seq_one_letter_code
_entity_poly.pdbx_strand_id
1 'polypeptide(L)'
;MRGLLIGRFQPFHLGHIYVIKEIAKEVDEIIIGIGSAQKSHSLENPFTAGERLMMISRSLYENGIHKNYYIIPINDIDNNSLWVSHVKSLTPPFDKVYSGNPLVKRLFKEAGKEVATPPLFNRREYSGTEIRRRMLEGEPWEELVPKAVVKVIEEVRGVERLRDLAKKDVL
;
A
#
# COMPACT_ATOMS: atom_id res chain seq x y z
N MET A 1 0.43 14.63 16.73
CA MET A 1 1.18 14.55 15.46
C MET A 1 0.50 13.55 14.53
N ARG A 2 0.40 13.86 13.26
CA ARG A 2 -0.21 12.99 12.25
C ARG A 2 0.86 12.55 11.25
N GLY A 3 0.94 11.23 11.03
CA GLY A 3 1.92 10.65 10.11
C GLY A 3 1.28 10.21 8.80
N LEU A 4 2.01 10.31 7.70
CA LEU A 4 1.59 9.87 6.38
C LEU A 4 2.46 8.71 5.91
N LEU A 5 1.83 7.61 5.53
CA LEU A 5 2.46 6.47 4.87
C LEU A 5 1.80 6.25 3.52
N ILE A 6 2.56 6.26 2.44
CA ILE A 6 2.05 5.99 1.10
C ILE A 6 2.64 4.68 0.59
N GLY A 7 1.80 3.80 0.09
CA GLY A 7 2.20 2.55 -0.53
C GLY A 7 1.22 2.17 -1.63
N ARG A 8 1.64 1.28 -2.51
CA ARG A 8 0.75 0.75 -3.55
C ARG A 8 -0.16 -0.35 -3.04
N PHE A 9 0.31 -1.16 -2.07
CA PHE A 9 -0.45 -2.24 -1.45
C PHE A 9 -1.05 -3.22 -2.46
N GLN A 10 -0.19 -3.83 -3.24
CA GLN A 10 -0.56 -4.73 -4.35
C GLN A 10 -0.06 -6.19 -4.17
N PRO A 11 -0.52 -6.93 -3.17
CA PRO A 11 -1.52 -6.59 -2.17
C PRO A 11 -0.94 -6.01 -0.88
N PHE A 12 -1.80 -5.62 0.02
CA PHE A 12 -1.46 -5.31 1.41
C PHE A 12 -0.97 -6.59 2.09
N HIS A 13 0.15 -6.53 2.83
CA HIS A 13 0.78 -7.73 3.39
C HIS A 13 1.28 -7.53 4.83
N LEU A 14 1.84 -8.57 5.43
CA LEU A 14 2.28 -8.55 6.83
C LEU A 14 3.38 -7.52 7.10
N GLY A 15 4.24 -7.26 6.12
CA GLY A 15 5.24 -6.20 6.24
C GLY A 15 4.62 -4.82 6.42
N HIS A 16 3.51 -4.56 5.75
CA HIS A 16 2.77 -3.31 5.90
C HIS A 16 2.14 -3.18 7.30
N ILE A 17 1.56 -4.26 7.82
CA ILE A 17 1.02 -4.29 9.19
C ILE A 17 2.11 -3.97 10.20
N TYR A 18 3.28 -4.57 10.04
CA TYR A 18 4.42 -4.32 10.91
C TYR A 18 4.81 -2.83 10.92
N VAL A 19 4.96 -2.25 9.73
CA VAL A 19 5.30 -0.83 9.58
C VAL A 19 4.24 0.07 10.23
N ILE A 20 2.97 -0.20 9.97
CA ILE A 20 1.88 0.60 10.54
C ILE A 20 1.87 0.51 12.08
N LYS A 21 2.11 -0.67 12.65
CA LYS A 21 2.23 -0.83 14.10
C LYS A 21 3.37 0.01 14.68
N GLU A 22 4.50 0.05 14.00
CA GLU A 22 5.64 0.85 14.43
C GLU A 22 5.36 2.36 14.32
N ILE A 23 4.75 2.81 13.23
CA ILE A 23 4.35 4.22 13.07
C ILE A 23 3.33 4.61 14.16
N ALA A 24 2.39 3.73 14.46
CA ALA A 24 1.36 3.99 15.47
C ALA A 24 1.92 4.27 16.87
N LYS A 25 3.14 3.83 17.16
CA LYS A 25 3.80 4.14 18.44
C LYS A 25 4.27 5.60 18.53
N GLU A 26 4.49 6.24 17.39
CA GLU A 26 5.09 7.59 17.31
C GLU A 26 4.06 8.69 17.09
N VAL A 27 2.92 8.39 16.46
CA VAL A 27 1.96 9.39 16.02
C VAL A 27 0.59 9.18 16.65
N ASP A 28 -0.21 10.24 16.70
CA ASP A 28 -1.58 10.18 17.23
C ASP A 28 -2.57 9.66 16.21
N GLU A 29 -2.37 10.02 14.94
CA GLU A 29 -3.21 9.59 13.82
C GLU A 29 -2.33 9.21 12.63
N ILE A 30 -2.82 8.28 11.81
CA ILE A 30 -2.11 7.80 10.62
C ILE A 30 -2.94 8.04 9.38
N ILE A 31 -2.34 8.62 8.36
CA ILE A 31 -2.91 8.67 7.01
C ILE A 31 -2.24 7.57 6.20
N ILE A 32 -3.02 6.65 5.69
CA ILE A 32 -2.55 5.57 4.81
C ILE A 32 -2.97 5.92 3.40
N GLY A 33 -2.01 6.38 2.60
CA GLY A 33 -2.25 6.75 1.21
C GLY A 33 -2.11 5.56 0.28
N ILE A 34 -3.16 5.25 -0.47
CA ILE A 34 -3.11 4.21 -1.50
C ILE A 34 -2.59 4.85 -2.78
N GLY A 35 -1.29 4.65 -3.06
CA GLY A 35 -0.64 5.22 -4.23
C GLY A 35 -1.07 4.53 -5.52
N SER A 36 -0.88 5.22 -6.65
CA SER A 36 -1.31 4.74 -7.96
C SER A 36 -2.74 4.23 -7.92
N ALA A 37 -3.63 5.01 -7.32
CA ALA A 37 -5.00 4.60 -7.04
C ALA A 37 -5.79 4.28 -8.32
N GLN A 38 -5.45 4.93 -9.45
CA GLN A 38 -6.10 4.72 -10.72
C GLN A 38 -5.67 3.43 -11.43
N LYS A 39 -4.57 2.80 -10.98
CA LYS A 39 -4.03 1.60 -11.64
C LYS A 39 -4.66 0.34 -11.08
N SER A 40 -5.05 -0.56 -11.99
CA SER A 40 -5.51 -1.90 -11.66
C SER A 40 -5.40 -2.79 -12.90
N HIS A 41 -5.67 -4.07 -12.73
CA HIS A 41 -5.76 -5.04 -13.84
C HIS A 41 -4.49 -5.10 -14.70
N SER A 42 -3.34 -5.06 -14.03
CA SER A 42 -2.03 -5.32 -14.63
C SER A 42 -1.24 -6.23 -13.71
N LEU A 43 -0.16 -6.83 -14.23
CA LEU A 43 0.65 -7.76 -13.43
C LEU A 43 1.30 -7.08 -12.22
N GLU A 44 1.68 -5.82 -12.36
CA GLU A 44 2.30 -5.06 -11.27
C GLU A 44 1.27 -4.43 -10.32
N ASN A 45 0.09 -4.12 -10.85
CA ASN A 45 -0.99 -3.49 -10.09
C ASN A 45 -2.31 -4.21 -10.37
N PRO A 46 -2.50 -5.42 -9.83
CA PRO A 46 -3.70 -6.19 -10.14
C PRO A 46 -4.98 -5.69 -9.47
N PHE A 47 -4.86 -5.01 -8.32
CA PHE A 47 -6.02 -4.68 -7.48
C PHE A 47 -6.43 -3.22 -7.58
N THR A 48 -7.74 -2.97 -7.62
CA THR A 48 -8.31 -1.61 -7.63
C THR A 48 -8.06 -0.89 -6.31
N ALA A 49 -8.23 0.42 -6.29
CA ALA A 49 -8.14 1.20 -5.05
C ALA A 49 -9.18 0.75 -4.02
N GLY A 50 -10.41 0.47 -4.46
CA GLY A 50 -11.47 -0.02 -3.56
C GLY A 50 -11.15 -1.38 -2.94
N GLU A 51 -10.60 -2.29 -3.73
CA GLU A 51 -10.16 -3.60 -3.23
C GLU A 51 -9.03 -3.46 -2.22
N ARG A 52 -8.06 -2.62 -2.49
CA ARG A 52 -6.95 -2.34 -1.56
C ARG A 52 -7.42 -1.66 -0.29
N LEU A 53 -8.39 -0.77 -0.40
CA LEU A 53 -9.01 -0.12 0.76
C LEU A 53 -9.65 -1.16 1.68
N MET A 54 -10.40 -2.11 1.12
CA MET A 54 -10.98 -3.21 1.89
C MET A 54 -9.91 -4.06 2.57
N MET A 55 -8.84 -4.40 1.85
CA MET A 55 -7.71 -5.15 2.40
C MET A 55 -7.14 -4.46 3.64
N ILE A 56 -6.86 -3.17 3.52
CA ILE A 56 -6.26 -2.37 4.59
C ILE A 56 -7.22 -2.24 5.77
N SER A 57 -8.43 -1.80 5.52
CA SER A 57 -9.43 -1.53 6.56
C SER A 57 -9.73 -2.78 7.40
N ARG A 58 -10.00 -3.89 6.73
CA ARG A 58 -10.30 -5.16 7.42
C ARG A 58 -9.09 -5.71 8.17
N SER A 59 -7.88 -5.56 7.60
CA SER A 59 -6.64 -6.02 8.24
C SER A 59 -6.32 -5.24 9.51
N LEU A 60 -6.51 -3.93 9.49
CA LEU A 60 -6.30 -3.09 10.67
C LEU A 60 -7.27 -3.46 11.79
N TYR A 61 -8.53 -3.70 11.44
CA TYR A 61 -9.54 -4.14 12.40
C TYR A 61 -9.17 -5.49 13.04
N GLU A 62 -8.82 -6.50 12.23
CA GLU A 62 -8.43 -7.82 12.72
C GLU A 62 -7.18 -7.78 13.61
N ASN A 63 -6.26 -6.87 13.34
CA ASN A 63 -4.99 -6.76 14.09
C ASN A 63 -5.11 -5.84 15.29
N GLY A 64 -6.32 -5.40 15.65
CA GLY A 64 -6.56 -4.59 16.84
C GLY A 64 -5.94 -3.20 16.76
N ILE A 65 -5.76 -2.68 15.57
CA ILE A 65 -5.25 -1.32 15.39
C ILE A 65 -6.43 -0.36 15.47
N HIS A 66 -6.66 0.18 16.64
CA HIS A 66 -7.80 1.07 16.95
C HIS A 66 -7.42 2.55 16.95
N LYS A 67 -6.19 2.87 16.59
CA LYS A 67 -5.76 4.27 16.46
C LYS A 67 -6.55 4.93 15.34
N ASN A 68 -6.81 6.24 15.47
CA ASN A 68 -7.47 6.98 14.39
C ASN A 68 -6.62 6.90 13.12
N TYR A 69 -7.22 6.45 12.04
CA TYR A 69 -6.55 6.38 10.75
C TYR A 69 -7.48 6.83 9.63
N TYR A 70 -6.87 7.27 8.55
CA TYR A 70 -7.57 7.68 7.34
C TYR A 70 -6.95 6.91 6.17
N ILE A 71 -7.78 6.25 5.37
CA ILE A 71 -7.32 5.54 4.17
C ILE A 71 -7.74 6.39 2.98
N ILE A 72 -6.76 6.92 2.26
CA ILE A 72 -6.98 7.90 1.18
C ILE A 72 -6.39 7.37 -0.12
N PRO A 73 -7.21 7.14 -1.15
CA PRO A 73 -6.70 6.84 -2.48
C PRO A 73 -6.01 8.08 -3.09
N ILE A 74 -4.82 7.87 -3.64
CA ILE A 74 -4.02 8.94 -4.25
C ILE A 74 -3.65 8.51 -5.65
N ASN A 75 -4.19 9.17 -6.66
CA ASN A 75 -3.86 8.93 -8.05
C ASN A 75 -2.52 9.57 -8.41
N ASP A 76 -1.83 8.98 -9.39
CA ASP A 76 -0.60 9.56 -9.93
C ASP A 76 -0.91 10.79 -10.78
N ILE A 77 0.04 11.72 -10.80
CA ILE A 77 0.05 12.84 -11.74
C ILE A 77 1.43 12.86 -12.42
N ASP A 78 1.47 13.36 -13.68
CA ASP A 78 2.69 13.32 -14.49
C ASP A 78 3.71 14.42 -14.16
N ASN A 79 3.46 15.21 -13.14
CA ASN A 79 4.35 16.30 -12.77
C ASN A 79 4.82 16.14 -11.33
N ASN A 80 6.05 15.63 -11.17
CA ASN A 80 6.64 15.41 -9.85
C ASN A 80 6.77 16.68 -9.03
N SER A 81 7.00 17.83 -9.67
CA SER A 81 7.14 19.09 -8.96
C SER A 81 5.84 19.56 -8.29
N LEU A 82 4.70 19.03 -8.71
CA LEU A 82 3.39 19.34 -8.15
C LEU A 82 2.84 18.22 -7.26
N TRP A 83 3.57 17.11 -7.14
CA TRP A 83 3.02 15.92 -6.49
C TRP A 83 2.74 16.11 -5.00
N VAL A 84 3.61 16.81 -4.26
CA VAL A 84 3.37 17.06 -2.84
C VAL A 84 2.11 17.92 -2.63
N SER A 85 1.92 18.95 -3.46
CA SER A 85 0.69 19.75 -3.42
C SER A 85 -0.55 18.91 -3.73
N HIS A 86 -0.43 18.01 -4.70
CA HIS A 86 -1.49 17.06 -5.04
C HIS A 86 -1.86 16.18 -3.84
N VAL A 87 -0.87 15.57 -3.18
CA VAL A 87 -1.10 14.76 -1.99
C VAL A 87 -1.77 15.58 -0.88
N LYS A 88 -1.26 16.78 -0.63
CA LYS A 88 -1.85 17.68 0.39
C LYS A 88 -3.29 18.05 0.08
N SER A 89 -3.65 18.16 -1.17
CA SER A 89 -5.04 18.48 -1.57
C SER A 89 -6.02 17.36 -1.28
N LEU A 90 -5.53 16.11 -1.16
CA LEU A 90 -6.36 14.92 -0.97
C LEU A 90 -6.40 14.41 0.47
N THR A 91 -5.47 14.85 1.31
CA THR A 91 -5.29 14.28 2.65
C THR A 91 -5.57 15.28 3.76
N PRO A 92 -5.90 14.80 4.98
CA PRO A 92 -5.81 15.65 6.16
C PRO A 92 -4.38 16.21 6.31
N PRO A 93 -4.19 17.34 7.01
CA PRO A 93 -2.85 17.86 7.30
C PRO A 93 -1.99 16.83 8.03
N PHE A 94 -0.73 16.74 7.67
CA PHE A 94 0.21 15.79 8.28
C PHE A 94 1.54 16.49 8.61
N ASP A 95 2.24 15.92 9.58
CA ASP A 95 3.47 16.49 10.13
C ASP A 95 4.71 15.73 9.68
N LYS A 96 4.60 14.41 9.53
CA LYS A 96 5.73 13.52 9.25
C LYS A 96 5.35 12.52 8.16
N VAL A 97 6.29 12.26 7.26
CA VAL A 97 6.11 11.32 6.16
C VAL A 97 7.05 10.12 6.35
N TYR A 98 6.52 8.93 6.15
CA TYR A 98 7.27 7.68 6.20
C TYR A 98 7.35 7.09 4.81
N SER A 99 8.54 6.93 4.27
CA SER A 99 8.75 6.35 2.95
C SER A 99 10.15 5.76 2.79
N GLY A 100 10.23 4.63 2.12
CA GLY A 100 11.49 4.05 1.68
C GLY A 100 11.87 4.45 0.25
N ASN A 101 11.01 5.17 -0.45
CA ASN A 101 11.23 5.57 -1.84
C ASN A 101 12.06 6.86 -1.90
N PRO A 102 13.25 6.85 -2.56
CA PRO A 102 14.11 8.03 -2.62
C PRO A 102 13.45 9.27 -3.24
N LEU A 103 12.66 9.10 -4.29
CA LEU A 103 11.96 10.22 -4.93
C LEU A 103 10.93 10.84 -3.99
N VAL A 104 10.10 10.04 -3.37
CA VAL A 104 9.08 10.50 -2.41
C VAL A 104 9.75 11.25 -1.26
N LYS A 105 10.82 10.68 -0.70
CA LYS A 105 11.59 11.32 0.37
C LYS A 105 12.12 12.69 -0.05
N ARG A 106 12.69 12.76 -1.24
CA ARG A 106 13.25 14.02 -1.79
C ARG A 106 12.17 15.09 -1.94
N LEU A 107 11.05 14.72 -2.54
CA LEU A 107 9.96 15.67 -2.80
C LEU A 107 9.39 16.25 -1.49
N PHE A 108 9.18 15.42 -0.49
CA PHE A 108 8.67 15.90 0.80
C PHE A 108 9.70 16.72 1.58
N LYS A 109 10.98 16.35 1.51
CA LYS A 109 12.05 17.16 2.10
C LYS A 109 12.12 18.56 1.50
N GLU A 110 12.02 18.65 0.18
CA GLU A 110 12.01 19.96 -0.51
C GLU A 110 10.78 20.78 -0.15
N ALA A 111 9.68 20.13 0.20
CA ALA A 111 8.46 20.80 0.68
C ALA A 111 8.51 21.15 2.18
N GLY A 112 9.63 20.93 2.85
CA GLY A 112 9.82 21.27 4.25
C GLY A 112 9.19 20.28 5.25
N LYS A 113 8.86 19.06 4.81
CA LYS A 113 8.29 18.05 5.70
C LYS A 113 9.38 17.19 6.34
N GLU A 114 9.14 16.79 7.58
CA GLU A 114 9.96 15.77 8.24
C GLU A 114 9.73 14.42 7.56
N VAL A 115 10.79 13.72 7.19
CA VAL A 115 10.74 12.44 6.49
C VAL A 115 11.54 11.40 7.23
N ALA A 116 10.96 10.23 7.44
CA ALA A 116 11.63 9.08 8.04
C ALA A 116 11.50 7.86 7.13
N THR A 117 12.52 7.01 7.17
CA THR A 117 12.46 5.69 6.54
C THR A 117 11.83 4.73 7.54
N PRO A 118 10.71 4.08 7.19
CA PRO A 118 10.10 3.12 8.11
C PRO A 118 11.01 1.90 8.29
N PRO A 119 10.91 1.20 9.44
CA PRO A 119 11.70 -0.01 9.65
C PRO A 119 11.32 -1.06 8.60
N LEU A 120 12.35 -1.75 8.08
CA LEU A 120 12.16 -2.81 7.11
C LEU A 120 11.90 -4.13 7.83
N PHE A 121 10.92 -4.88 7.34
CA PHE A 121 10.58 -6.19 7.88
C PHE A 121 10.63 -7.23 6.77
N ASN A 122 11.69 -8.02 6.75
CA ASN A 122 11.91 -9.17 5.86
C ASN A 122 11.40 -8.97 4.42
N ARG A 123 11.94 -7.98 3.71
CA ARG A 123 11.47 -7.56 2.36
C ARG A 123 11.58 -8.64 1.29
N ARG A 124 12.40 -9.68 1.48
CA ARG A 124 12.49 -10.78 0.52
C ARG A 124 11.21 -11.58 0.46
N GLU A 125 10.60 -11.85 1.62
CA GLU A 125 9.33 -12.56 1.71
C GLU A 125 8.14 -11.62 1.63
N TYR A 126 8.16 -10.54 2.42
CA TYR A 126 7.04 -9.61 2.52
C TYR A 126 7.18 -8.48 1.51
N SER A 127 6.93 -8.78 0.26
CA SER A 127 6.86 -7.80 -0.82
C SER A 127 5.73 -8.14 -1.76
N GLY A 128 5.12 -7.12 -2.35
CA GLY A 128 4.07 -7.33 -3.35
C GLY A 128 4.57 -8.16 -4.54
N THR A 129 5.80 -7.90 -4.98
CA THR A 129 6.43 -8.61 -6.10
C THR A 129 6.51 -10.11 -5.82
N GLU A 130 7.03 -10.50 -4.65
CA GLU A 130 7.15 -11.91 -4.29
C GLU A 130 5.79 -12.58 -4.12
N ILE A 131 4.83 -11.89 -3.49
CA ILE A 131 3.50 -12.44 -3.30
C ILE A 131 2.80 -12.67 -4.65
N ARG A 132 2.87 -11.70 -5.56
CA ARG A 132 2.29 -11.84 -6.90
C ARG A 132 2.97 -12.96 -7.70
N ARG A 133 4.29 -13.10 -7.57
CA ARG A 133 5.03 -14.20 -8.18
C ARG A 133 4.49 -15.56 -7.72
N ARG A 134 4.32 -15.73 -6.41
CA ARG A 134 3.79 -16.98 -5.84
C ARG A 134 2.36 -17.26 -6.32
N MET A 135 1.53 -16.25 -6.41
CA MET A 135 0.16 -16.40 -6.95
C MET A 135 0.18 -16.92 -8.39
N LEU A 136 1.08 -16.37 -9.22
CA LEU A 136 1.20 -16.80 -10.62
C LEU A 136 1.73 -18.22 -10.76
N GLU A 137 2.67 -18.61 -9.92
CA GLU A 137 3.35 -19.91 -9.99
C GLU A 137 2.68 -21.02 -9.18
N GLY A 138 1.58 -20.70 -8.48
CA GLY A 138 0.87 -21.67 -7.66
C GLY A 138 1.59 -22.03 -6.38
N GLU A 139 2.51 -21.19 -5.91
CA GLU A 139 3.19 -21.38 -4.63
C GLU A 139 2.38 -20.77 -3.49
N PRO A 140 2.57 -21.25 -2.23
CA PRO A 140 1.86 -20.69 -1.07
C PRO A 140 2.18 -19.22 -0.85
N TRP A 141 1.14 -18.39 -0.79
CA TRP A 141 1.26 -16.93 -0.57
C TRP A 141 0.42 -16.45 0.61
N GLU A 142 -0.56 -17.25 1.03
CA GLU A 142 -1.59 -16.86 2.01
C GLU A 142 -0.99 -16.49 3.37
N GLU A 143 0.12 -17.11 3.76
CA GLU A 143 0.80 -16.84 5.02
C GLU A 143 1.55 -15.51 5.04
N LEU A 144 1.74 -14.89 3.89
CA LEU A 144 2.47 -13.62 3.77
C LEU A 144 1.56 -12.40 3.92
N VAL A 145 0.27 -12.61 3.99
CA VAL A 145 -0.73 -11.53 4.07
C VAL A 145 -1.65 -11.75 5.28
N PRO A 146 -2.30 -10.69 5.79
CA PRO A 146 -3.34 -10.84 6.80
C PRO A 146 -4.48 -11.73 6.28
N LYS A 147 -5.16 -12.42 7.19
CA LYS A 147 -6.31 -13.27 6.84
C LYS A 147 -7.40 -12.51 6.10
N ALA A 148 -7.64 -11.26 6.49
CA ALA A 148 -8.61 -10.41 5.79
C ALA A 148 -8.26 -10.19 4.33
N VAL A 149 -6.97 -10.10 4.01
CA VAL A 149 -6.49 -9.93 2.63
C VAL A 149 -6.75 -11.20 1.83
N VAL A 150 -6.52 -12.37 2.40
CA VAL A 150 -6.86 -13.64 1.75
C VAL A 150 -8.33 -13.66 1.34
N LYS A 151 -9.22 -13.26 2.25
CA LYS A 151 -10.66 -13.21 1.99
C LYS A 151 -11.04 -12.24 0.88
N VAL A 152 -10.43 -11.06 0.87
CA VAL A 152 -10.68 -10.08 -0.21
C VAL A 152 -10.21 -10.62 -1.56
N ILE A 153 -9.02 -11.21 -1.61
CA ILE A 153 -8.47 -11.77 -2.85
C ILE A 153 -9.34 -12.92 -3.36
N GLU A 154 -9.87 -13.75 -2.46
CA GLU A 154 -10.83 -14.79 -2.84
C GLU A 154 -12.13 -14.18 -3.39
N GLU A 155 -12.69 -13.19 -2.70
CA GLU A 155 -13.94 -12.52 -3.10
C GLU A 155 -13.86 -11.92 -4.51
N VAL A 156 -12.73 -11.27 -4.84
CA VAL A 156 -12.55 -10.62 -6.15
C VAL A 156 -11.90 -11.55 -7.18
N ARG A 157 -11.60 -12.79 -6.80
CA ARG A 157 -10.93 -13.78 -7.65
C ARG A 157 -9.60 -13.28 -8.16
N GLY A 158 -8.82 -12.72 -7.26
CA GLY A 158 -7.57 -12.01 -7.59
C GLY A 158 -6.49 -12.87 -8.20
N VAL A 159 -6.35 -14.13 -7.76
CA VAL A 159 -5.36 -15.06 -8.34
C VAL A 159 -5.72 -15.41 -9.78
N GLU A 160 -7.00 -15.68 -10.05
CA GLU A 160 -7.47 -15.93 -11.42
C GLU A 160 -7.23 -14.72 -12.32
N ARG A 161 -7.54 -13.52 -11.80
CA ARG A 161 -7.28 -12.26 -12.52
C ARG A 161 -5.82 -12.15 -12.94
N LEU A 162 -4.89 -12.38 -12.00
CA LEU A 162 -3.46 -12.33 -12.29
C LEU A 162 -3.06 -13.34 -13.37
N ARG A 163 -3.54 -14.57 -13.27
CA ARG A 163 -3.24 -15.61 -14.24
C ARG A 163 -3.79 -15.28 -15.61
N ASP A 164 -4.98 -14.71 -15.68
CA ASP A 164 -5.56 -14.28 -16.95
C ASP A 164 -4.73 -13.16 -17.58
N LEU A 165 -4.29 -12.20 -16.78
CA LEU A 165 -3.45 -11.08 -17.25
C LEU A 165 -2.08 -11.53 -17.73
N ALA A 166 -1.58 -12.66 -17.25
CA ALA A 166 -0.29 -13.22 -17.68
C ALA A 166 -0.37 -14.02 -18.99
N LYS A 167 -1.57 -14.32 -19.48
CA LYS A 167 -1.75 -15.04 -20.75
C LYS A 167 -1.43 -14.14 -21.93
N LYS A 168 -0.92 -14.75 -23.01
CA LYS A 168 -0.65 -14.03 -24.26
C LYS A 168 -1.93 -13.95 -25.11
N ASP A 169 -2.02 -12.88 -25.88
CA ASP A 169 -3.06 -12.79 -26.91
C ASP A 169 -2.89 -13.92 -27.94
N VAL A 170 -4.01 -14.45 -28.40
CA VAL A 170 -4.05 -15.54 -29.37
C VAL A 170 -4.69 -15.13 -30.69
N LEU A 171 -4.49 -13.88 -31.07
CA LEU A 171 -4.95 -13.35 -32.38
C LEU A 171 -3.96 -13.64 -33.50
#